data_b305b4f345b825e89ab12f760f5bc67c
#
_entry.id   b305b4f345b825e89ab12f760f5bc67c
#
_cell.length_a   1.000
_cell.length_b   1.000
_cell.length_c   1.000
_cell.angle_alpha   90.00
_cell.angle_beta   90.00
_cell.angle_gamma   90.00
#
_symmetry.space_group_name_H-M   'P 1'
#
loop_
_entity.id
_entity.type
_entity.pdbx_description
1 polymer ?
#
loop_
_entity_poly.entity_id
_entity_poly.type
_entity_poly.pdbx_seq_one_letter_code
_entity_poly.pdbx_strand_id
1 'polypeptide(L)'
;MKYIIPLTLLLFSCEDNLTENAESEDFSLLFIASEGNFGSSNGSIEVFKDKEKIQTVSNVGDVIQSILVFEDDLFVAVNNSHTIKKYDITESGLALPGIEVSTDNSGPREMCVVDGKLYFTNWLSKDIKVLDLNTYNISSFSTLTNVPEDIVSDGNFLYVSTPHQELYDNQGSLITKIDLSNGSVVESFEVGLGPEQLYLDENLLYVSRTS
;
A
#
# COMPACT_ATOMS: atom_id res chain seq x y z
N MET A 1 -56.37 -63.61 19.83
CA MET A 1 -56.33 -62.48 18.87
C MET A 1 -55.06 -61.72 19.12
N LYS A 2 -54.06 -61.86 18.22
CA LYS A 2 -52.79 -61.16 18.31
C LYS A 2 -52.83 -60.03 17.29
N TYR A 3 -52.75 -58.77 17.68
CA TYR A 3 -52.65 -57.59 16.82
C TYR A 3 -51.20 -57.40 16.47
N ILE A 4 -50.87 -57.48 15.17
CA ILE A 4 -49.61 -57.14 14.57
C ILE A 4 -49.71 -55.67 14.17
N ILE A 5 -48.91 -54.75 14.79
CA ILE A 5 -48.77 -53.35 14.39
C ILE A 5 -47.64 -53.29 13.38
N PRO A 6 -47.88 -52.81 12.17
CA PRO A 6 -46.79 -52.59 11.22
C PRO A 6 -45.98 -51.35 11.63
N LEU A 7 -44.69 -51.55 11.82
CA LEU A 7 -43.71 -50.48 12.06
C LEU A 7 -43.39 -49.83 10.69
N THR A 8 -43.96 -48.65 10.45
CA THR A 8 -43.63 -47.85 9.25
C THR A 8 -42.33 -47.14 9.51
N LEU A 9 -41.26 -47.55 8.82
CA LEU A 9 -39.95 -46.89 8.84
C LEU A 9 -40.02 -45.67 7.90
N LEU A 10 -40.08 -44.46 8.46
CA LEU A 10 -39.92 -43.21 7.76
C LEU A 10 -38.43 -42.97 7.53
N LEU A 11 -37.96 -43.19 6.29
CA LEU A 11 -36.65 -42.73 5.83
C LEU A 11 -36.77 -41.25 5.55
N PHE A 12 -36.23 -40.41 6.41
CA PHE A 12 -35.92 -39.03 6.10
C PHE A 12 -34.67 -39.04 5.21
N SER A 13 -34.87 -38.81 3.94
CA SER A 13 -33.80 -38.40 3.03
C SER A 13 -33.42 -36.98 3.42
N CYS A 14 -32.27 -36.79 4.02
CA CYS A 14 -31.62 -35.52 4.11
C CYS A 14 -31.08 -35.23 2.71
N GLU A 15 -31.79 -34.44 1.93
CA GLU A 15 -31.19 -33.77 0.79
C GLU A 15 -30.24 -32.70 1.37
N ASP A 16 -28.97 -33.05 1.43
CA ASP A 16 -27.91 -32.06 1.59
C ASP A 16 -27.95 -31.17 0.34
N ASN A 17 -28.65 -30.05 0.44
CA ASN A 17 -28.41 -28.92 -0.41
C ASN A 17 -26.99 -28.42 -0.12
N LEU A 18 -26.01 -29.06 -0.76
CA LEU A 18 -24.71 -28.47 -0.98
C LEU A 18 -24.98 -27.29 -1.92
N THR A 19 -25.27 -26.13 -1.36
CA THR A 19 -24.94 -24.91 -2.05
C THR A 19 -23.43 -25.01 -2.29
N GLU A 20 -23.03 -25.32 -3.51
CA GLU A 20 -21.71 -24.98 -3.98
C GLU A 20 -21.57 -23.46 -3.71
N ASN A 21 -20.95 -23.11 -2.59
CA ASN A 21 -20.30 -21.86 -2.50
C ASN A 21 -19.31 -21.90 -3.67
N ALA A 22 -19.59 -21.14 -4.70
CA ALA A 22 -18.56 -20.80 -5.68
C ALA A 22 -17.43 -20.21 -4.82
N GLU A 23 -16.41 -21.02 -4.55
CA GLU A 23 -15.15 -20.52 -4.05
C GLU A 23 -14.77 -19.43 -5.06
N SER A 24 -14.76 -18.16 -4.64
CA SER A 24 -14.14 -17.13 -5.42
C SER A 24 -12.74 -17.66 -5.68
N GLU A 25 -12.41 -17.93 -6.95
CA GLU A 25 -11.06 -18.35 -7.32
C GLU A 25 -10.14 -17.23 -6.84
N ASP A 26 -9.51 -17.44 -5.67
CA ASP A 26 -8.58 -16.52 -5.05
C ASP A 26 -7.29 -16.59 -5.89
N PHE A 27 -7.22 -15.74 -6.94
CA PHE A 27 -6.05 -15.67 -7.76
C PHE A 27 -4.96 -14.88 -7.05
N SER A 28 -3.85 -15.55 -6.79
CA SER A 28 -2.67 -14.93 -6.19
C SER A 28 -1.81 -14.31 -7.29
N LEU A 29 -1.76 -12.97 -7.33
CA LEU A 29 -0.83 -12.22 -8.18
C LEU A 29 0.36 -11.72 -7.36
N LEU A 30 1.56 -11.78 -7.97
CA LEU A 30 2.77 -11.16 -7.45
C LEU A 30 3.18 -10.01 -8.38
N PHE A 31 3.37 -8.84 -7.80
CA PHE A 31 3.87 -7.65 -8.48
C PHE A 31 5.32 -7.41 -8.11
N ILE A 32 6.17 -7.25 -9.12
CA ILE A 32 7.59 -6.88 -8.94
C ILE A 32 7.82 -5.59 -9.69
N ALA A 33 8.13 -4.53 -8.95
CA ALA A 33 8.50 -3.24 -9.53
C ALA A 33 10.02 -3.13 -9.67
N SER A 34 10.45 -2.65 -10.82
CA SER A 34 11.85 -2.31 -11.08
C SER A 34 11.96 -0.80 -11.21
N GLU A 35 12.81 -0.19 -10.40
CA GLU A 35 13.04 1.25 -10.32
C GLU A 35 13.33 1.88 -11.69
N GLY A 36 14.11 1.19 -12.51
CA GLY A 36 14.68 1.73 -13.76
C GLY A 36 15.98 2.49 -13.52
N ASN A 37 16.43 3.19 -14.54
CA ASN A 37 17.61 4.04 -14.47
C ASN A 37 17.19 5.50 -14.28
N PHE A 38 17.79 6.19 -13.32
CA PHE A 38 17.54 7.60 -13.05
C PHE A 38 17.68 8.46 -14.34
N GLY A 39 16.69 9.30 -14.61
CA GLY A 39 16.62 10.15 -15.80
C GLY A 39 16.20 9.43 -17.10
N SER A 40 15.81 8.14 -17.02
CA SER A 40 15.48 7.35 -18.22
C SER A 40 14.00 7.02 -18.36
N SER A 41 13.19 7.27 -17.35
CA SER A 41 11.75 6.96 -17.32
C SER A 41 11.40 5.53 -17.75
N ASN A 42 12.26 4.57 -17.42
CA ASN A 42 12.16 3.18 -17.87
C ASN A 42 11.84 2.19 -16.73
N GLY A 43 11.29 2.67 -15.63
CA GLY A 43 10.75 1.83 -14.58
C GLY A 43 9.68 0.87 -15.12
N SER A 44 9.57 -0.32 -14.56
CA SER A 44 8.64 -1.34 -15.04
C SER A 44 8.01 -2.14 -13.91
N ILE A 45 6.84 -2.73 -14.19
CA ILE A 45 6.17 -3.66 -13.28
C ILE A 45 5.99 -4.99 -14.00
N GLU A 46 6.44 -6.06 -13.39
CA GLU A 46 6.19 -7.42 -13.83
C GLU A 46 5.10 -8.05 -12.97
N VAL A 47 4.15 -8.72 -13.62
CA VAL A 47 3.04 -9.41 -12.95
C VAL A 47 3.20 -10.91 -13.17
N PHE A 48 3.12 -11.67 -12.08
CA PHE A 48 3.20 -13.12 -12.08
C PHE A 48 1.91 -13.72 -11.52
N LYS A 49 1.47 -14.82 -12.12
CA LYS A 49 0.40 -15.69 -11.60
C LYS A 49 0.95 -17.12 -11.62
N ASP A 50 0.82 -17.85 -10.50
CA ASP A 50 1.28 -19.23 -10.37
C ASP A 50 2.74 -19.45 -10.79
N LYS A 51 3.62 -18.49 -10.47
CA LYS A 51 5.06 -18.45 -10.81
C LYS A 51 5.36 -18.18 -12.30
N GLU A 52 4.36 -17.98 -13.13
CA GLU A 52 4.54 -17.60 -14.53
C GLU A 52 4.36 -16.08 -14.69
N LYS A 53 5.24 -15.44 -15.44
CA LYS A 53 5.10 -14.04 -15.78
C LYS A 53 4.01 -13.89 -16.84
N ILE A 54 2.93 -13.20 -16.48
CA ILE A 54 1.76 -13.00 -17.35
C ILE A 54 1.72 -11.61 -18.01
N GLN A 55 2.40 -10.60 -17.39
CA GLN A 55 2.40 -9.24 -17.94
C GLN A 55 3.72 -8.52 -17.60
N THR A 56 4.11 -7.59 -18.46
CA THR A 56 5.13 -6.57 -18.18
C THR A 56 4.56 -5.21 -18.58
N VAL A 57 4.47 -4.29 -17.62
CA VAL A 57 4.12 -2.87 -17.85
C VAL A 57 5.43 -2.10 -17.91
N SER A 58 5.81 -1.62 -19.08
CA SER A 58 7.06 -0.88 -19.30
C SER A 58 6.84 0.63 -19.29
N ASN A 59 7.89 1.40 -19.04
CA ASN A 59 7.87 2.87 -19.03
C ASN A 59 6.84 3.44 -18.06
N VAL A 60 6.75 2.83 -16.88
CA VAL A 60 5.86 3.30 -15.80
C VAL A 60 6.27 4.69 -15.34
N GLY A 61 7.58 4.99 -15.34
CA GLY A 61 8.09 6.32 -15.03
C GLY A 61 9.57 6.29 -14.62
N ASP A 62 10.03 7.40 -14.10
CA ASP A 62 11.41 7.59 -13.65
C ASP A 62 11.49 7.37 -12.14
N VAL A 63 12.22 6.33 -11.74
CA VAL A 63 12.39 5.91 -10.35
C VAL A 63 11.07 5.49 -9.69
N ILE A 64 10.63 4.24 -9.97
CA ILE A 64 9.57 3.62 -9.17
C ILE A 64 10.15 3.39 -7.77
N GLN A 65 9.55 4.02 -6.77
CA GLN A 65 10.03 3.98 -5.40
C GLN A 65 9.33 2.92 -4.57
N SER A 66 8.01 2.87 -4.64
CA SER A 66 7.20 1.91 -3.89
C SER A 66 5.94 1.52 -4.64
N ILE A 67 5.39 0.38 -4.25
CA ILE A 67 4.10 -0.12 -4.71
C ILE A 67 3.26 -0.54 -3.51
N LEU A 68 1.95 -0.30 -3.58
CA LEU A 68 0.98 -0.65 -2.55
C LEU A 68 -0.26 -1.25 -3.17
N VAL A 69 -0.65 -2.44 -2.73
CA VAL A 69 -1.94 -3.04 -3.08
C VAL A 69 -2.96 -2.63 -2.01
N PHE A 70 -4.08 -2.08 -2.45
CA PHE A 70 -5.22 -1.80 -1.60
C PHE A 70 -6.50 -2.15 -2.35
N GLU A 71 -7.30 -3.06 -1.79
CA GLU A 71 -8.46 -3.66 -2.46
C GLU A 71 -8.06 -4.22 -3.84
N ASP A 72 -8.76 -3.83 -4.90
CA ASP A 72 -8.50 -4.27 -6.27
C ASP A 72 -7.59 -3.28 -7.04
N ASP A 73 -6.80 -2.47 -6.35
CA ASP A 73 -5.96 -1.43 -6.94
C ASP A 73 -4.49 -1.60 -6.59
N LEU A 74 -3.60 -1.39 -7.56
CA LEU A 74 -2.17 -1.22 -7.36
C LEU A 74 -1.80 0.26 -7.48
N PHE A 75 -1.31 0.83 -6.38
CA PHE A 75 -0.73 2.18 -6.36
C PHE A 75 0.78 2.11 -6.53
N VAL A 76 1.34 3.08 -7.23
CA VAL A 76 2.78 3.16 -7.54
C VAL A 76 3.26 4.58 -7.30
N ALA A 77 4.18 4.76 -6.36
CA ALA A 77 4.90 6.02 -6.19
C ALA A 77 6.07 6.09 -7.17
N VAL A 78 6.06 7.08 -8.05
CA VAL A 78 7.12 7.30 -9.04
C VAL A 78 7.88 8.57 -8.67
N ASN A 79 8.99 8.39 -7.96
CA ASN A 79 9.70 9.44 -7.25
C ASN A 79 10.15 10.59 -8.14
N ASN A 80 10.97 10.30 -9.16
CA ASN A 80 11.55 11.34 -10.03
C ASN A 80 10.59 11.81 -11.14
N SER A 81 9.52 11.07 -11.42
CA SER A 81 8.40 11.56 -12.24
C SER A 81 7.41 12.41 -11.43
N HIS A 82 7.52 12.43 -10.12
CA HIS A 82 6.63 13.17 -9.22
C HIS A 82 5.16 12.84 -9.44
N THR A 83 4.85 11.53 -9.52
CA THR A 83 3.48 11.05 -9.74
C THR A 83 3.13 9.89 -8.82
N ILE A 84 1.85 9.77 -8.51
CA ILE A 84 1.24 8.52 -8.05
C ILE A 84 0.45 7.94 -9.22
N LYS A 85 0.71 6.67 -9.53
CA LYS A 85 -0.08 5.92 -10.52
C LYS A 85 -0.98 4.91 -9.83
N LYS A 86 -2.13 4.63 -10.44
CA LYS A 86 -3.10 3.64 -9.99
C LYS A 86 -3.47 2.74 -11.17
N TYR A 87 -3.47 1.44 -10.94
CA TYR A 87 -3.91 0.43 -11.90
C TYR A 87 -4.95 -0.46 -11.25
N ASP A 88 -6.07 -0.73 -11.94
CA ASP A 88 -7.02 -1.75 -11.51
C ASP A 88 -6.36 -3.14 -11.66
N ILE A 89 -6.46 -3.96 -10.63
CA ILE A 89 -5.99 -5.35 -10.63
C ILE A 89 -7.10 -6.23 -11.20
N THR A 90 -6.76 -7.07 -12.17
CA THR A 90 -7.67 -8.05 -12.79
C THR A 90 -7.04 -9.43 -12.75
N GLU A 91 -7.80 -10.49 -13.00
CA GLU A 91 -7.27 -11.85 -13.10
C GLU A 91 -6.15 -12.02 -14.14
N SER A 92 -6.12 -11.16 -15.16
CA SER A 92 -5.13 -11.16 -16.24
C SER A 92 -3.97 -10.20 -16.03
N GLY A 93 -3.90 -9.52 -14.88
CA GLY A 93 -2.88 -8.53 -14.55
C GLY A 93 -3.45 -7.13 -14.35
N LEU A 94 -2.67 -6.12 -14.67
CA LEU A 94 -3.03 -4.71 -14.50
C LEU A 94 -3.78 -4.18 -15.72
N ALA A 95 -4.90 -3.50 -15.50
CA ALA A 95 -5.64 -2.81 -16.56
C ALA A 95 -4.87 -1.54 -16.97
N LEU A 96 -4.67 -1.36 -18.28
CA LEU A 96 -3.94 -0.23 -18.83
C LEU A 96 -4.87 0.72 -19.60
N PRO A 97 -4.57 2.02 -19.59
CA PRO A 97 -3.33 2.70 -19.20
C PRO A 97 -3.19 3.00 -17.70
N GLY A 98 -4.20 2.86 -16.88
CA GLY A 98 -4.22 3.31 -15.48
C GLY A 98 -4.48 4.82 -15.33
N ILE A 99 -4.47 5.29 -14.09
CA ILE A 99 -4.64 6.71 -13.72
C ILE A 99 -3.27 7.23 -13.25
N GLU A 100 -2.93 8.46 -13.63
CA GLU A 100 -1.73 9.16 -13.17
C GLU A 100 -2.12 10.50 -12.53
N VAL A 101 -1.60 10.75 -11.33
CA VAL A 101 -1.85 11.99 -10.58
C VAL A 101 -0.52 12.65 -10.26
N SER A 102 -0.37 13.92 -10.66
CA SER A 102 0.84 14.71 -10.33
C SER A 102 0.90 15.05 -8.84
N THR A 103 2.07 14.94 -8.24
CA THR A 103 2.33 15.31 -6.84
C THR A 103 2.99 16.69 -6.69
N ASP A 104 3.00 17.50 -7.74
CA ASP A 104 3.57 18.86 -7.76
C ASP A 104 5.05 18.91 -7.37
N ASN A 105 5.87 18.12 -8.04
CA ASN A 105 7.33 18.03 -7.83
C ASN A 105 7.74 17.70 -6.40
N SER A 106 6.95 16.91 -5.66
CA SER A 106 7.21 16.63 -4.26
C SER A 106 8.20 15.48 -4.00
N GLY A 107 8.43 14.59 -4.97
CA GLY A 107 9.28 13.40 -4.82
C GLY A 107 8.66 12.36 -3.89
N PRO A 108 7.54 11.69 -4.29
CA PRO A 108 6.84 10.74 -3.43
C PRO A 108 7.71 9.49 -3.13
N ARG A 109 7.58 8.95 -1.92
CA ARG A 109 8.36 7.80 -1.43
C ARG A 109 7.47 6.62 -1.09
N GLU A 110 7.00 6.55 0.13
CA GLU A 110 6.20 5.43 0.65
C GLU A 110 4.75 5.83 0.90
N MET A 111 3.86 4.86 0.95
CA MET A 111 2.42 5.07 0.95
C MET A 111 1.71 4.20 1.98
N CYS A 112 0.64 4.72 2.58
CA CYS A 112 -0.34 3.91 3.32
C CYS A 112 -1.77 4.41 3.04
N VAL A 113 -2.76 3.51 3.15
CA VAL A 113 -4.17 3.87 2.97
C VAL A 113 -4.91 3.78 4.30
N VAL A 114 -5.68 4.82 4.60
CA VAL A 114 -6.62 4.88 5.74
C VAL A 114 -7.91 5.55 5.29
N ASP A 115 -9.04 4.91 5.52
CA ASP A 115 -10.40 5.44 5.25
C ASP A 115 -10.57 6.03 3.83
N GLY A 116 -10.14 5.27 2.80
CA GLY A 116 -10.27 5.68 1.40
C GLY A 116 -9.38 6.86 0.99
N LYS A 117 -8.34 7.14 1.75
CA LYS A 117 -7.33 8.17 1.49
C LYS A 117 -5.95 7.54 1.48
N LEU A 118 -5.17 7.83 0.47
CA LEU A 118 -3.78 7.41 0.35
C LEU A 118 -2.88 8.53 0.86
N TYR A 119 -2.19 8.28 1.97
CA TYR A 119 -1.17 9.17 2.54
C TYR A 119 0.19 8.76 2.01
N PHE A 120 1.02 9.72 1.65
CA PHE A 120 2.35 9.44 1.12
C PHE A 120 3.38 10.46 1.56
N THR A 121 4.58 9.97 1.79
CA THR A 121 5.76 10.77 2.16
C THR A 121 6.39 11.40 0.93
N ASN A 122 7.02 12.56 1.11
CA ASN A 122 7.65 13.31 0.04
C ASN A 122 9.02 13.85 0.46
N TRP A 123 10.03 13.53 -0.32
CA TRP A 123 11.41 13.96 -0.04
C TRP A 123 11.63 15.44 -0.29
N LEU A 124 11.21 15.94 -1.47
CA LEU A 124 11.56 17.31 -1.89
C LEU A 124 10.73 18.37 -1.17
N SER A 125 9.48 18.08 -0.84
CA SER A 125 8.62 19.01 -0.10
C SER A 125 8.68 18.81 1.42
N LYS A 126 9.34 17.76 1.92
CA LYS A 126 9.43 17.39 3.35
C LYS A 126 8.05 17.39 4.02
N ASP A 127 7.09 16.75 3.40
CA ASP A 127 5.71 16.72 3.87
C ASP A 127 5.06 15.35 3.68
N ILE A 128 3.90 15.21 4.27
CA ILE A 128 2.92 14.19 3.95
C ILE A 128 1.82 14.84 3.13
N LYS A 129 1.52 14.29 1.98
CA LYS A 129 0.34 14.65 1.19
C LYS A 129 -0.69 13.53 1.27
N VAL A 130 -1.93 13.86 0.93
CA VAL A 130 -3.03 12.92 0.88
C VAL A 130 -3.73 12.99 -0.48
N LEU A 131 -3.90 11.82 -1.09
CA LEU A 131 -4.71 11.60 -2.29
C LEU A 131 -6.05 11.01 -1.86
N ASP A 132 -7.14 11.69 -2.15
CA ASP A 132 -8.50 11.18 -1.99
C ASP A 132 -8.80 10.19 -3.11
N LEU A 133 -9.08 8.92 -2.76
CA LEU A 133 -9.23 7.84 -3.73
C LEU A 133 -10.54 7.89 -4.53
N ASN A 134 -11.51 8.72 -4.12
CA ASN A 134 -12.76 8.90 -4.87
C ASN A 134 -12.64 10.00 -5.93
N THR A 135 -11.86 11.05 -5.63
CA THR A 135 -11.80 12.26 -6.48
C THR A 135 -10.47 12.41 -7.20
N TYR A 136 -9.45 11.68 -6.76
CA TYR A 136 -8.04 11.78 -7.21
C TYR A 136 -7.43 13.18 -7.02
N ASN A 137 -7.96 13.94 -6.06
CA ASN A 137 -7.40 15.22 -5.66
C ASN A 137 -6.32 15.03 -4.60
N ILE A 138 -5.18 15.70 -4.78
CA ILE A 138 -4.11 15.76 -3.78
C ILE A 138 -4.22 17.07 -2.98
N SER A 139 -3.97 16.95 -1.66
CA SER A 139 -3.80 18.09 -0.77
C SER A 139 -2.64 17.87 0.20
N SER A 140 -2.08 18.94 0.74
CA SER A 140 -1.10 18.87 1.83
C SER A 140 -1.79 18.39 3.09
N PHE A 141 -1.12 17.54 3.87
CA PHE A 141 -1.65 17.01 5.11
C PHE A 141 -0.82 17.42 6.33
N SER A 142 0.49 17.18 6.30
CA SER A 142 1.40 17.53 7.41
C SER A 142 2.75 17.93 6.88
N THR A 143 3.35 19.00 7.42
CA THR A 143 4.71 19.43 7.08
C THR A 143 5.69 18.95 8.15
N LEU A 144 6.84 18.43 7.73
CA LEU A 144 7.87 17.88 8.60
C LEU A 144 9.14 18.73 8.55
N THR A 145 9.90 18.69 9.65
CA THR A 145 11.21 19.36 9.70
C THR A 145 12.26 18.55 8.95
N ASN A 146 12.24 17.24 9.13
CA ASN A 146 13.17 16.29 8.53
C ASN A 146 12.57 15.66 7.26
N VAL A 147 13.42 15.06 6.43
CA VAL A 147 13.00 14.36 5.21
C VAL A 147 12.37 13.01 5.58
N PRO A 148 11.09 12.79 5.25
CA PRO A 148 10.41 11.53 5.57
C PRO A 148 10.78 10.42 4.59
N GLU A 149 10.79 9.18 5.10
CA GLU A 149 10.96 7.98 4.28
C GLU A 149 9.69 7.12 4.33
N ASP A 150 9.55 6.27 5.32
CA ASP A 150 8.44 5.33 5.42
C ASP A 150 7.28 5.84 6.27
N ILE A 151 6.08 5.27 6.03
CA ILE A 151 4.84 5.67 6.66
C ILE A 151 3.93 4.46 6.92
N VAL A 152 3.48 4.31 8.16
CA VAL A 152 2.46 3.32 8.55
C VAL A 152 1.39 3.97 9.42
N SER A 153 0.24 3.30 9.58
CA SER A 153 -0.89 3.82 10.37
C SER A 153 -1.50 2.77 11.29
N ASP A 154 -1.96 3.21 12.48
CA ASP A 154 -2.82 2.42 13.39
C ASP A 154 -4.31 2.76 13.22
N GLY A 155 -4.68 3.56 12.21
CA GLY A 155 -6.04 4.02 11.96
C GLY A 155 -6.40 5.34 12.67
N ASN A 156 -5.63 5.80 13.67
CA ASN A 156 -5.79 7.07 14.35
C ASN A 156 -4.60 8.00 14.14
N PHE A 157 -3.43 7.42 13.98
CA PHE A 157 -2.16 8.13 13.81
C PHE A 157 -1.38 7.58 12.63
N LEU A 158 -0.58 8.45 12.02
CA LEU A 158 0.51 8.07 11.13
C LEU A 158 1.81 8.03 11.92
N TYR A 159 2.65 7.05 11.64
CA TYR A 159 4.03 6.96 12.12
C TYR A 159 4.94 7.07 10.91
N VAL A 160 5.86 8.02 10.96
CA VAL A 160 6.71 8.39 9.82
C VAL A 160 8.17 8.35 10.24
N SER A 161 8.99 7.57 9.51
CA SER A 161 10.44 7.59 9.71
C SER A 161 11.07 8.78 9.01
N THR A 162 12.07 9.38 9.65
CA THR A 162 12.81 10.53 9.10
C THR A 162 14.31 10.31 9.20
N PRO A 163 14.92 9.54 8.26
CA PRO A 163 16.35 9.17 8.29
C PRO A 163 17.29 10.32 7.96
N HIS A 164 16.78 11.41 7.38
CA HIS A 164 17.58 12.54 6.94
C HIS A 164 17.08 13.84 7.54
N GLN A 165 17.97 14.73 7.98
CA GLN A 165 17.65 16.13 8.29
C GLN A 165 17.57 16.94 7.00
N GLU A 166 18.55 16.73 6.12
CA GLU A 166 18.55 17.22 4.74
C GLU A 166 18.70 16.05 3.76
N LEU A 167 18.38 16.26 2.49
CA LEU A 167 18.46 15.17 1.49
C LEU A 167 19.83 14.50 1.49
N TYR A 168 19.84 13.16 1.63
CA TYR A 168 21.00 12.28 1.57
C TYR A 168 22.02 12.41 2.71
N ASP A 169 21.72 13.09 3.83
CA ASP A 169 22.69 13.30 4.91
C ASP A 169 22.73 12.17 5.96
N ASN A 170 21.70 11.33 6.04
CA ASN A 170 21.56 10.24 7.02
C ASN A 170 21.74 10.69 8.49
N GLN A 171 21.39 11.93 8.80
CA GLN A 171 21.53 12.51 10.13
C GLN A 171 20.19 12.57 10.89
N GLY A 172 19.12 12.07 10.29
CA GLY A 172 17.81 11.94 10.94
C GLY A 172 17.76 10.71 11.84
N SER A 173 16.98 10.79 12.89
CA SER A 173 16.93 9.76 13.95
C SER A 173 15.54 9.61 14.56
N LEU A 174 14.52 10.22 13.96
CA LEU A 174 13.21 10.32 14.57
C LEU A 174 12.16 9.46 13.86
N ILE A 175 11.22 8.94 14.65
CA ILE A 175 9.90 8.55 14.20
C ILE A 175 8.93 9.63 14.65
N THR A 176 8.19 10.20 13.71
CA THR A 176 7.21 11.26 13.96
C THR A 176 5.81 10.68 13.96
N LYS A 177 5.06 10.91 15.05
CA LYS A 177 3.65 10.54 15.19
C LYS A 177 2.76 11.72 14.84
N ILE A 178 1.80 11.51 13.93
CA ILE A 178 0.91 12.55 13.38
C ILE A 178 -0.55 12.12 13.59
N ASP A 179 -1.37 13.03 14.07
CA ASP A 179 -2.81 12.81 14.29
C ASP A 179 -3.55 12.84 12.94
N LEU A 180 -4.21 11.73 12.59
CA LEU A 180 -4.99 11.60 11.33
C LEU A 180 -6.19 12.53 11.26
N SER A 181 -6.72 12.98 12.40
CA SER A 181 -7.91 13.85 12.40
C SER A 181 -7.61 15.28 11.92
N ASN A 182 -6.35 15.73 12.04
CA ASN A 182 -6.01 17.14 11.79
C ASN A 182 -4.62 17.39 11.19
N GLY A 183 -3.78 16.35 11.02
CA GLY A 183 -2.43 16.45 10.47
C GLY A 183 -1.39 17.05 11.40
N SER A 184 -1.70 17.24 12.69
CA SER A 184 -0.73 17.79 13.64
C SER A 184 0.28 16.74 14.10
N VAL A 185 1.54 17.14 14.21
CA VAL A 185 2.58 16.34 14.90
C VAL A 185 2.25 16.29 16.39
N VAL A 186 2.06 15.07 16.91
CA VAL A 186 1.74 14.82 18.32
C VAL A 186 3.01 14.62 19.13
N GLU A 187 3.94 13.83 18.59
CA GLU A 187 5.15 13.40 19.29
C GLU A 187 6.22 12.97 18.28
N SER A 188 7.48 13.02 18.68
CA SER A 188 8.59 12.43 17.95
C SER A 188 9.46 11.60 18.90
N PHE A 189 9.84 10.40 18.45
CA PHE A 189 10.64 9.44 19.22
C PHE A 189 12.03 9.37 18.63
N GLU A 190 13.05 9.55 19.49
CA GLU A 190 14.46 9.33 19.13
C GLU A 190 14.74 7.81 19.10
N VAL A 191 15.09 7.28 17.91
CA VAL A 191 15.36 5.85 17.72
C VAL A 191 16.80 5.55 17.25
N GLY A 192 17.64 6.57 17.18
CA GLY A 192 18.98 6.52 16.62
C GLY A 192 19.01 6.74 15.10
N LEU A 193 20.21 6.97 14.56
CA LEU A 193 20.40 7.39 13.16
C LEU A 193 19.84 6.39 12.14
N GLY A 194 19.34 6.92 11.04
CA GLY A 194 18.91 6.19 9.85
C GLY A 194 17.70 5.28 10.04
N PRO A 195 16.58 5.71 10.69
CA PRO A 195 15.35 4.93 10.68
C PRO A 195 14.78 4.89 9.26
N GLU A 196 14.66 3.70 8.69
CA GLU A 196 14.21 3.48 7.30
C GLU A 196 12.81 2.91 7.27
N GLN A 197 12.71 1.56 7.27
CA GLN A 197 11.45 0.86 7.12
C GLN A 197 10.73 0.71 8.45
N LEU A 198 9.42 0.85 8.40
CA LEU A 198 8.49 0.68 9.51
C LEU A 198 7.59 -0.53 9.27
N TYR A 199 7.32 -1.28 10.30
CA TYR A 199 6.30 -2.31 10.28
C TYR A 199 5.49 -2.23 11.57
N LEU A 200 4.18 -2.09 11.45
CA LEU A 200 3.26 -2.02 12.58
C LEU A 200 2.50 -3.34 12.68
N ASP A 201 2.62 -3.99 13.85
CA ASP A 201 1.90 -5.22 14.18
C ASP A 201 1.16 -5.01 15.50
N GLU A 202 -0.16 -4.99 15.44
CA GLU A 202 -1.02 -4.65 16.58
C GLU A 202 -0.61 -3.32 17.26
N ASN A 203 0.08 -3.41 18.40
CA ASN A 203 0.55 -2.25 19.18
C ASN A 203 2.08 -2.10 19.18
N LEU A 204 2.78 -2.84 18.32
CA LEU A 204 4.23 -2.86 18.23
C LEU A 204 4.69 -2.21 16.92
N LEU A 205 5.48 -1.16 17.03
CA LEU A 205 6.13 -0.52 15.89
C LEU A 205 7.57 -1.03 15.80
N TYR A 206 7.88 -1.72 14.71
CA TYR A 206 9.23 -2.17 14.37
C TYR A 206 9.89 -1.16 13.45
N VAL A 207 11.13 -0.85 13.72
CA VAL A 207 11.92 0.14 12.97
C VAL A 207 13.23 -0.51 12.52
N SER A 208 13.48 -0.57 11.20
CA SER A 208 14.81 -0.88 10.69
C SER A 208 15.68 0.38 10.62
N ARG A 209 17.00 0.24 10.72
CA ARG A 209 17.95 1.36 10.64
C ARG A 209 19.13 1.00 9.77
N THR A 210 19.60 1.96 9.00
CA THR A 210 20.77 1.85 8.11
C THR A 210 21.99 2.57 8.68
N SER A 211 22.28 2.44 9.93
CA SER A 211 23.45 3.08 10.58
C SER A 211 24.73 2.28 10.42
#